data_34bc30a388de359ee17283f7c3bf791e
#
_entry.id   34bc30a388de359ee17283f7c3bf791e
#
_cell.length_a   1.000
_cell.length_b   1.000
_cell.length_c   1.000
_cell.angle_alpha   90.00
_cell.angle_beta   90.00
_cell.angle_gamma   90.00
#
_symmetry.space_group_name_H-M   'P 1'
#
loop_
_entity.id
_entity.type
_entity.pdbx_description
1 polymer ?
#
loop_
_entity_poly.entity_id
_entity_poly.type
_entity_poly.pdbx_seq_one_letter_code
_entity_poly.pdbx_strand_id
1 'polypeptide(L)'
;MNGRGEPVYGPRDQANLDKVAKLGLPFWLAGGVGTPGSLQSAKAVGAAGIQVGTLFAYTNESGLRPELRQRVIDHALTGDIDVLTDARASPTGFPFKTVSLPDSLSEDAVYEDRERLCDLGYLRTAYRRDDGRIAYRCPSEPVDTYVKKGGENEDTAGRKCLCNALIANIGLAQVRKDGTQEPPILTSGDDLNLLGSFLGDRTSYTAEDVIEYLLAPV
;
A
#
# COMPACT_ATOMS: atom_id res chain seq x y z
N MET A 1 13.57 -7.11 -12.28
CA MET A 1 12.11 -7.05 -12.50
C MET A 1 11.66 -8.38 -13.06
N ASN A 2 10.50 -8.87 -12.60
CA ASN A 2 9.84 -10.04 -13.22
C ASN A 2 9.05 -9.65 -14.48
N GLY A 3 8.34 -10.60 -15.09
CA GLY A 3 7.54 -10.35 -16.30
C GLY A 3 6.35 -9.40 -16.11
N ARG A 4 5.97 -9.09 -14.87
CA ARG A 4 4.93 -8.11 -14.50
C ARG A 4 5.50 -6.71 -14.19
N GLY A 5 6.83 -6.53 -14.26
CA GLY A 5 7.48 -5.28 -13.87
C GLY A 5 7.63 -5.10 -12.36
N GLU A 6 7.50 -6.17 -11.57
CA GLU A 6 7.69 -6.12 -10.12
C GLU A 6 9.15 -6.36 -9.74
N PRO A 7 9.64 -5.79 -8.63
CA PRO A 7 10.95 -6.11 -8.08
C PRO A 7 11.11 -7.61 -7.81
N VAL A 8 12.27 -8.15 -8.15
CA VAL A 8 12.64 -9.54 -7.77
C VAL A 8 13.58 -9.45 -6.58
N TYR A 9 13.14 -10.00 -5.47
CA TYR A 9 13.91 -10.05 -4.23
C TYR A 9 14.83 -11.28 -4.21
N GLY A 10 16.00 -11.11 -3.61
CA GLY A 10 17.03 -12.15 -3.51
C GLY A 10 17.56 -12.30 -2.09
N PRO A 11 18.62 -13.14 -1.90
CA PRO A 11 19.18 -13.38 -0.57
C PRO A 11 19.68 -12.12 0.17
N ARG A 12 19.98 -11.04 -0.58
CA ARG A 12 20.41 -9.76 0.02
C ARG A 12 19.25 -8.97 0.66
N ASP A 13 18.03 -9.28 0.28
CA ASP A 13 16.83 -8.61 0.76
C ASP A 13 16.25 -9.29 2.01
N GLN A 14 16.81 -10.44 2.39
CA GLN A 14 16.41 -11.14 3.61
C GLN A 14 17.10 -10.54 4.84
N ALA A 15 16.30 -10.19 5.85
CA ALA A 15 16.80 -9.69 7.11
C ALA A 15 17.60 -10.80 7.84
N ASN A 16 18.82 -10.49 8.28
CA ASN A 16 19.60 -11.39 9.13
C ASN A 16 19.13 -11.23 10.59
N LEU A 17 18.23 -12.08 11.03
CA LEU A 17 17.60 -12.00 12.34
C LEU A 17 18.61 -12.19 13.49
N ASP A 18 19.67 -12.99 13.31
CA ASP A 18 20.73 -13.14 14.32
C ASP A 18 21.47 -11.81 14.57
N LYS A 19 21.69 -11.03 13.50
CA LYS A 19 22.30 -9.70 13.64
C LYS A 19 21.36 -8.72 14.32
N VAL A 20 20.05 -8.80 14.03
CA VAL A 20 19.03 -7.97 14.67
C VAL A 20 18.95 -8.30 16.16
N ALA A 21 18.88 -9.58 16.52
CA ALA A 21 18.83 -10.02 17.92
C ALA A 21 20.05 -9.57 18.74
N LYS A 22 21.25 -9.53 18.11
CA LYS A 22 22.49 -9.07 18.78
C LYS A 22 22.49 -7.59 19.17
N LEU A 23 21.54 -6.78 18.66
CA LEU A 23 21.38 -5.40 19.09
C LEU A 23 20.83 -5.28 20.52
N GLY A 24 20.26 -6.36 21.08
CA GLY A 24 19.69 -6.39 22.43
C GLY A 24 18.41 -5.58 22.59
N LEU A 25 17.77 -5.19 21.48
CA LEU A 25 16.51 -4.47 21.47
C LEU A 25 15.36 -5.41 21.07
N PRO A 26 14.14 -5.21 21.61
CA PRO A 26 13.00 -5.96 21.13
C PRO A 26 12.71 -5.62 19.66
N PHE A 27 12.34 -6.63 18.87
CA PHE A 27 11.98 -6.47 17.47
C PHE A 27 10.76 -7.32 17.12
N TRP A 28 10.06 -6.93 16.08
CA TRP A 28 8.87 -7.61 15.55
C TRP A 28 9.09 -8.01 14.11
N LEU A 29 8.52 -9.14 13.71
CA LEU A 29 8.51 -9.54 12.31
C LEU A 29 7.24 -9.04 11.63
N ALA A 30 7.37 -8.56 10.39
CA ALA A 30 6.30 -8.08 9.55
C ALA A 30 6.43 -8.63 8.13
N GLY A 31 5.33 -8.62 7.36
CA GLY A 31 5.29 -9.09 5.98
C GLY A 31 5.04 -10.59 5.87
N GLY A 32 3.81 -10.96 5.47
CA GLY A 32 3.42 -12.37 5.27
C GLY A 32 3.32 -13.21 6.55
N VAL A 33 3.19 -12.57 7.72
CA VAL A 33 3.09 -13.26 9.03
C VAL A 33 1.66 -13.31 9.58
N GLY A 34 0.66 -13.15 8.71
CA GLY A 34 -0.76 -13.14 9.06
C GLY A 34 -1.40 -14.53 9.11
N THR A 35 -0.71 -15.57 9.59
CA THR A 35 -1.23 -16.95 9.66
C THR A 35 -1.09 -17.53 11.06
N PRO A 36 -1.91 -18.55 11.45
CA PRO A 36 -1.70 -19.29 12.69
C PRO A 36 -0.27 -19.83 12.78
N GLY A 37 0.30 -19.83 13.98
CA GLY A 37 1.69 -20.28 14.21
C GLY A 37 2.78 -19.25 13.86
N SER A 38 2.48 -18.19 13.09
CA SER A 38 3.47 -17.15 12.77
C SER A 38 4.04 -16.47 14.02
N LEU A 39 3.23 -16.25 15.03
CA LEU A 39 3.68 -15.67 16.31
C LEU A 39 4.66 -16.61 17.04
N GLN A 40 4.38 -17.92 17.08
CA GLN A 40 5.27 -18.89 17.69
C GLN A 40 6.59 -18.98 16.93
N SER A 41 6.52 -19.01 15.59
CA SER A 41 7.72 -19.02 14.73
C SER A 41 8.57 -17.76 14.93
N ALA A 42 7.94 -16.58 15.03
CA ALA A 42 8.65 -15.34 15.30
C ALA A 42 9.34 -15.35 16.68
N LYS A 43 8.65 -15.83 17.72
CA LYS A 43 9.23 -15.97 19.06
C LYS A 43 10.40 -16.96 19.09
N ALA A 44 10.33 -18.04 18.32
CA ALA A 44 11.40 -19.04 18.24
C ALA A 44 12.73 -18.47 17.69
N VAL A 45 12.66 -17.42 16.86
CA VAL A 45 13.85 -16.70 16.35
C VAL A 45 14.20 -15.45 17.17
N GLY A 46 13.60 -15.29 18.36
CA GLY A 46 13.91 -14.22 19.31
C GLY A 46 13.14 -12.91 19.10
N ALA A 47 12.15 -12.87 18.21
CA ALA A 47 11.28 -11.70 18.06
C ALA A 47 10.34 -11.54 19.27
N ALA A 48 10.02 -10.31 19.63
CA ALA A 48 9.03 -9.98 20.67
C ALA A 48 7.59 -10.29 20.22
N GLY A 49 7.34 -10.27 18.90
CA GLY A 49 6.04 -10.51 18.33
C GLY A 49 6.01 -10.38 16.80
N ILE A 50 4.81 -10.29 16.27
CA ILE A 50 4.55 -10.05 14.84
C ILE A 50 3.78 -8.74 14.65
N GLN A 51 3.88 -8.17 13.45
CA GLN A 51 3.07 -7.03 13.01
C GLN A 51 2.25 -7.47 11.79
N VAL A 52 0.94 -7.43 11.91
CA VAL A 52 0.00 -7.85 10.88
C VAL A 52 -0.80 -6.64 10.40
N GLY A 53 -0.81 -6.38 9.11
CA GLY A 53 -1.53 -5.25 8.50
C GLY A 53 -2.75 -5.68 7.72
N THR A 54 -2.56 -6.58 6.75
CA THR A 54 -3.57 -6.95 5.75
C THR A 54 -4.90 -7.40 6.37
N LEU A 55 -4.85 -8.35 7.31
CA LEU A 55 -6.08 -8.85 7.93
C LEU A 55 -6.82 -7.76 8.72
N PHE A 56 -6.10 -6.87 9.41
CA PHE A 56 -6.75 -5.77 10.14
C PHE A 56 -7.29 -4.66 9.25
N ALA A 57 -6.73 -4.49 8.04
CA ALA A 57 -7.17 -3.43 7.12
C ALA A 57 -8.62 -3.60 6.66
N TYR A 58 -9.14 -4.82 6.63
CA TYR A 58 -10.49 -5.13 6.13
C TYR A 58 -11.47 -5.57 7.22
N THR A 59 -11.13 -5.39 8.49
CA THR A 59 -12.05 -5.61 9.62
C THR A 59 -13.18 -4.57 9.65
N ASN A 60 -14.26 -4.88 10.34
CA ASN A 60 -15.39 -3.97 10.52
C ASN A 60 -14.98 -2.66 11.22
N GLU A 61 -13.96 -2.72 12.07
CA GLU A 61 -13.43 -1.59 12.84
C GLU A 61 -12.42 -0.75 12.06
N SER A 62 -12.00 -1.18 10.87
CA SER A 62 -11.04 -0.43 10.07
C SER A 62 -11.61 0.91 9.60
N GLY A 63 -10.74 1.90 9.42
CA GLY A 63 -11.11 3.20 8.90
C GLY A 63 -11.40 3.25 7.39
N LEU A 64 -11.30 2.12 6.67
CA LEU A 64 -11.62 2.07 5.25
C LEU A 64 -13.11 2.29 5.02
N ARG A 65 -13.44 2.97 3.93
CA ARG A 65 -14.83 3.11 3.46
C ARG A 65 -15.47 1.73 3.33
N PRO A 66 -16.67 1.52 3.91
CA PRO A 66 -17.31 0.20 3.94
C PRO A 66 -17.47 -0.44 2.55
N GLU A 67 -17.79 0.35 1.52
CA GLU A 67 -17.94 -0.13 0.15
C GLU A 67 -16.61 -0.59 -0.47
N LEU A 68 -15.49 0.07 -0.18
CA LEU A 68 -14.17 -0.39 -0.64
C LEU A 68 -13.75 -1.68 0.05
N ARG A 69 -13.96 -1.73 1.37
CA ARG A 69 -13.69 -2.92 2.17
C ARG A 69 -14.49 -4.12 1.66
N GLN A 70 -15.81 -3.95 1.45
CA GLN A 70 -16.66 -5.02 0.98
C GLN A 70 -16.24 -5.53 -0.40
N ARG A 71 -15.91 -4.64 -1.32
CA ARG A 71 -15.42 -5.04 -2.65
C ARG A 71 -14.15 -5.90 -2.59
N VAL A 72 -13.21 -5.55 -1.71
CA VAL A 72 -11.99 -6.37 -1.52
C VAL A 72 -12.36 -7.75 -0.96
N ILE A 73 -13.28 -7.82 0.00
CA ILE A 73 -13.77 -9.08 0.57
C ILE A 73 -14.44 -9.94 -0.53
N ASP A 74 -15.31 -9.35 -1.32
CA ASP A 74 -16.03 -10.05 -2.40
C ASP A 74 -15.04 -10.62 -3.44
N HIS A 75 -14.05 -9.84 -3.87
CA HIS A 75 -12.99 -10.32 -4.78
C HIS A 75 -12.11 -11.40 -4.14
N ALA A 76 -11.82 -11.30 -2.85
CA ALA A 76 -11.03 -12.31 -2.14
C ALA A 76 -11.80 -13.65 -2.02
N LEU A 77 -13.11 -13.60 -1.81
CA LEU A 77 -13.98 -14.81 -1.76
C LEU A 77 -14.10 -15.52 -3.11
N THR A 78 -14.08 -14.76 -4.21
CA THR A 78 -14.08 -15.34 -5.57
C THR A 78 -12.70 -15.76 -6.06
N GLY A 79 -11.64 -15.45 -5.30
CA GLY A 79 -10.24 -15.70 -5.71
C GLY A 79 -9.76 -14.76 -6.81
N ASP A 80 -10.49 -13.70 -7.11
CA ASP A 80 -10.17 -12.69 -8.13
C ASP A 80 -9.61 -11.41 -7.46
N ILE A 81 -8.60 -11.58 -6.62
CA ILE A 81 -7.87 -10.49 -5.99
C ILE A 81 -6.39 -10.60 -6.31
N ASP A 82 -5.78 -9.50 -6.70
CA ASP A 82 -4.35 -9.45 -7.03
C ASP A 82 -3.68 -8.23 -6.38
N VAL A 83 -2.42 -8.41 -6.00
CA VAL A 83 -1.56 -7.35 -5.48
C VAL A 83 -0.35 -7.22 -6.39
N LEU A 84 -0.18 -6.05 -6.98
CA LEU A 84 0.96 -5.71 -7.80
C LEU A 84 1.95 -4.85 -7.01
N THR A 85 3.22 -5.25 -6.97
CA THR A 85 4.30 -4.40 -6.45
C THR A 85 4.76 -3.44 -7.54
N ASP A 86 4.08 -2.29 -7.66
CA ASP A 86 4.34 -1.31 -8.71
C ASP A 86 5.56 -0.43 -8.36
N ALA A 87 6.64 -0.60 -9.13
CA ALA A 87 7.88 0.17 -8.97
C ALA A 87 7.75 1.65 -9.37
N ARG A 88 6.67 2.03 -10.07
CA ARG A 88 6.44 3.40 -10.55
C ARG A 88 5.35 4.16 -9.79
N ALA A 89 4.43 3.48 -9.14
CA ALA A 89 3.28 4.13 -8.48
C ALA A 89 3.71 5.22 -7.49
N SER A 90 4.69 4.94 -6.64
CA SER A 90 5.15 5.94 -5.66
C SER A 90 5.95 7.07 -6.31
N PRO A 91 5.60 8.34 -6.03
CA PRO A 91 6.37 9.49 -6.50
C PRO A 91 7.80 9.56 -5.91
N THR A 92 8.09 8.82 -4.86
CA THR A 92 9.42 8.74 -4.26
C THR A 92 10.29 7.63 -4.86
N GLY A 93 9.77 6.85 -5.82
CA GLY A 93 10.47 5.72 -6.42
C GLY A 93 10.48 4.45 -5.56
N PHE A 94 9.82 4.45 -4.42
CA PHE A 94 9.67 3.27 -3.58
C PHE A 94 8.66 2.29 -4.21
N PRO A 95 8.96 0.99 -4.32
CA PRO A 95 8.00 0.00 -4.79
C PRO A 95 6.75 0.00 -3.91
N PHE A 96 5.58 0.20 -4.52
CA PHE A 96 4.32 0.35 -3.80
C PHE A 96 3.37 -0.80 -4.16
N LYS A 97 2.86 -1.50 -3.15
CA LYS A 97 1.90 -2.58 -3.36
C LYS A 97 0.52 -1.99 -3.61
N THR A 98 -0.02 -2.30 -4.78
CA THR A 98 -1.33 -1.82 -5.24
C THR A 98 -2.27 -3.00 -5.38
N VAL A 99 -3.41 -2.93 -4.71
CA VAL A 99 -4.50 -3.91 -4.89
C VAL A 99 -5.20 -3.61 -6.20
N SER A 100 -5.32 -4.60 -7.07
CA SER A 100 -6.09 -4.50 -8.31
C SER A 100 -7.59 -4.45 -7.96
N LEU A 101 -8.20 -3.28 -8.14
CA LEU A 101 -9.60 -3.06 -7.83
C LEU A 101 -10.23 -2.14 -8.89
N PRO A 102 -11.36 -2.52 -9.53
CA PRO A 102 -12.06 -1.66 -10.46
C PRO A 102 -12.37 -0.27 -9.88
N ASP A 103 -12.53 0.74 -10.72
CA ASP A 103 -12.78 2.14 -10.34
C ASP A 103 -11.78 2.72 -9.32
N SER A 104 -10.55 2.25 -9.33
CA SER A 104 -9.45 2.76 -8.51
C SER A 104 -8.25 3.14 -9.38
N LEU A 105 -7.26 3.81 -8.80
CA LEU A 105 -6.02 4.15 -9.51
C LEU A 105 -5.15 2.93 -9.86
N SER A 106 -5.59 1.71 -9.54
CA SER A 106 -4.96 0.49 -10.06
C SER A 106 -5.28 0.26 -11.53
N GLU A 107 -6.41 0.79 -12.04
CA GLU A 107 -6.77 0.75 -13.45
C GLU A 107 -6.11 1.89 -14.23
N ASP A 108 -5.47 1.56 -15.36
CA ASP A 108 -4.79 2.55 -16.20
C ASP A 108 -5.77 3.59 -16.75
N ALA A 109 -6.97 3.18 -17.15
CA ALA A 109 -7.99 4.10 -17.67
C ALA A 109 -8.42 5.15 -16.62
N VAL A 110 -8.62 4.75 -15.36
CA VAL A 110 -8.94 5.66 -14.25
C VAL A 110 -7.76 6.57 -13.94
N TYR A 111 -6.54 6.02 -13.99
CA TYR A 111 -5.33 6.81 -13.78
C TYR A 111 -5.10 7.84 -14.87
N GLU A 112 -5.33 7.51 -16.14
CA GLU A 112 -5.11 8.39 -17.29
C GLU A 112 -6.16 9.51 -17.39
N ASP A 113 -7.43 9.21 -17.09
CA ASP A 113 -8.53 10.19 -17.07
C ASP A 113 -8.45 11.16 -15.88
N ARG A 114 -7.65 10.83 -14.88
CA ARG A 114 -7.54 11.59 -13.65
C ARG A 114 -6.84 12.93 -13.86
N GLU A 115 -7.50 14.05 -13.52
CA GLU A 115 -6.81 15.34 -13.38
C GLU A 115 -5.78 15.29 -12.25
N ARG A 116 -4.54 15.66 -12.55
CA ARG A 116 -3.46 15.72 -11.55
C ARG A 116 -3.54 17.01 -10.76
N LEU A 117 -3.82 16.89 -9.47
CA LEU A 117 -3.77 18.00 -8.50
C LEU A 117 -2.90 17.58 -7.31
N CYS A 118 -2.17 18.53 -6.74
CA CYS A 118 -1.33 18.31 -5.57
C CYS A 118 -1.62 19.38 -4.51
N ASP A 119 -2.48 19.05 -3.56
CA ASP A 119 -2.84 19.90 -2.41
C ASP A 119 -2.15 19.46 -1.11
N LEU A 120 -2.18 18.17 -0.75
CA LEU A 120 -1.56 17.68 0.49
C LEU A 120 -0.03 17.76 0.47
N GLY A 121 0.60 17.33 -0.61
CA GLY A 121 2.03 17.53 -0.83
C GLY A 121 2.98 16.79 0.11
N TYR A 122 2.54 15.71 0.79
CA TYR A 122 3.36 14.97 1.77
C TYR A 122 4.58 14.28 1.17
N LEU A 123 4.51 13.89 -0.11
CA LEU A 123 5.59 13.16 -0.80
C LEU A 123 6.39 14.06 -1.75
N ARG A 124 6.32 15.38 -1.57
CA ARG A 124 7.20 16.31 -2.29
C ARG A 124 8.64 16.14 -1.87
N THR A 125 9.56 16.19 -2.83
CA THR A 125 11.01 16.19 -2.58
C THR A 125 11.58 17.59 -2.71
N ALA A 126 12.55 17.93 -1.85
CA ALA A 126 13.25 19.20 -1.93
C ALA A 126 14.18 19.22 -3.14
N TYR A 127 14.29 20.37 -3.81
CA TYR A 127 15.29 20.63 -4.84
C TYR A 127 15.82 22.06 -4.72
N ARG A 128 17.01 22.30 -5.25
CA ARG A 128 17.61 23.64 -5.29
C ARG A 128 17.24 24.30 -6.61
N ARG A 129 16.65 25.50 -6.54
CA ARG A 129 16.38 26.34 -7.70
C ARG A 129 17.67 27.02 -8.19
N ASP A 130 17.63 27.58 -9.40
CA ASP A 130 18.77 28.33 -9.98
C ASP A 130 19.15 29.57 -9.14
N ASP A 131 18.18 30.16 -8.45
CA ASP A 131 18.40 31.28 -7.52
C ASP A 131 18.97 30.85 -6.14
N GLY A 132 19.31 29.56 -5.99
CA GLY A 132 19.88 28.97 -4.76
C GLY A 132 18.88 28.62 -3.69
N ARG A 133 17.60 29.03 -3.79
CA ARG A 133 16.56 28.71 -2.80
C ARG A 133 16.13 27.26 -2.89
N ILE A 134 15.67 26.74 -1.76
CA ILE A 134 15.03 25.41 -1.70
C ILE A 134 13.55 25.54 -2.07
N ALA A 135 13.11 24.66 -2.93
CA ALA A 135 11.71 24.48 -3.32
C ALA A 135 11.35 22.99 -3.29
N TYR A 136 10.08 22.68 -3.57
CA TYR A 136 9.55 21.32 -3.48
C TYR A 136 8.79 20.95 -4.76
N ARG A 137 9.00 19.73 -5.23
CA ARG A 137 8.29 19.16 -6.37
C ARG A 137 7.93 17.69 -6.14
N CYS A 138 6.98 17.20 -6.91
CA CYS A 138 6.53 15.81 -6.85
C CYS A 138 6.20 15.32 -8.27
N PRO A 139 6.73 14.18 -8.74
CA PRO A 139 6.44 13.71 -10.09
C PRO A 139 4.97 13.26 -10.29
N SER A 140 4.14 13.24 -9.23
CA SER A 140 2.68 13.05 -9.34
C SER A 140 1.88 14.35 -9.41
N GLU A 141 2.51 15.53 -9.30
CA GLU A 141 1.84 16.81 -9.51
C GLU A 141 1.55 17.02 -11.02
N PRO A 142 0.81 18.08 -11.43
CA PRO A 142 0.63 18.38 -12.84
C PRO A 142 1.95 18.39 -13.60
N VAL A 143 2.00 17.66 -14.72
CA VAL A 143 3.25 17.43 -15.49
C VAL A 143 3.96 18.74 -15.81
N ASP A 144 3.22 19.72 -16.37
CA ASP A 144 3.79 21.02 -16.70
C ASP A 144 4.38 21.74 -15.47
N THR A 145 3.77 21.57 -14.31
CA THR A 145 4.25 22.15 -13.05
C THR A 145 5.55 21.49 -12.62
N TYR A 146 5.64 20.15 -12.73
CA TYR A 146 6.85 19.40 -12.41
C TYR A 146 8.03 19.76 -13.32
N VAL A 147 7.78 19.84 -14.64
CA VAL A 147 8.77 20.21 -15.64
C VAL A 147 9.25 21.66 -15.44
N LYS A 148 8.33 22.62 -15.21
CA LYS A 148 8.69 24.02 -14.86
C LYS A 148 9.58 24.13 -13.62
N LYS A 149 9.55 23.13 -12.73
CA LYS A 149 10.41 23.04 -11.55
C LYS A 149 11.71 22.27 -11.81
N GLY A 150 12.05 22.01 -13.09
CA GLY A 150 13.28 21.31 -13.50
C GLY A 150 13.22 19.80 -13.32
N GLY A 151 12.02 19.19 -13.33
CA GLY A 151 11.86 17.74 -13.44
C GLY A 151 11.76 17.29 -14.89
N GLU A 152 12.06 16.01 -15.15
CA GLU A 152 11.93 15.43 -16.48
C GLU A 152 10.52 14.86 -16.67
N ASN A 153 9.99 14.96 -17.90
CA ASN A 153 8.65 14.47 -18.21
C ASN A 153 8.51 12.96 -17.92
N GLU A 154 9.52 12.19 -18.24
CA GLU A 154 9.61 10.74 -18.05
C GLU A 154 9.47 10.32 -16.59
N ASP A 155 9.94 11.16 -15.65
CA ASP A 155 9.81 10.91 -14.22
C ASP A 155 8.35 10.81 -13.76
N THR A 156 7.43 11.45 -14.51
CA THR A 156 6.01 11.54 -14.16
C THR A 156 5.20 10.30 -14.58
N ALA A 157 5.77 9.46 -15.45
CA ALA A 157 5.08 8.32 -16.03
C ALA A 157 4.73 7.26 -14.97
N GLY A 158 3.46 6.88 -14.88
CA GLY A 158 2.94 5.90 -13.92
C GLY A 158 2.88 6.38 -12.46
N ARG A 159 3.29 7.63 -12.18
CA ARG A 159 3.31 8.17 -10.80
C ARG A 159 1.90 8.50 -10.32
N LYS A 160 1.47 7.85 -9.25
CA LYS A 160 0.15 8.02 -8.63
C LYS A 160 0.24 8.99 -7.45
N CYS A 161 -0.79 9.82 -7.24
CA CYS A 161 -0.81 10.74 -6.09
C CYS A 161 -1.21 9.98 -4.82
N LEU A 162 -0.26 9.25 -4.22
CA LEU A 162 -0.53 8.44 -3.04
C LEU A 162 -1.09 9.24 -1.86
N CYS A 163 -0.72 10.51 -1.71
CA CYS A 163 -1.25 11.37 -0.64
C CYS A 163 -2.78 11.46 -0.71
N ASN A 164 -3.33 11.88 -1.86
CA ASN A 164 -4.76 12.09 -2.03
C ASN A 164 -5.51 10.76 -2.17
N ALA A 165 -4.96 9.82 -2.92
CA ALA A 165 -5.62 8.55 -3.19
C ALA A 165 -5.75 7.64 -1.95
N LEU A 166 -4.77 7.65 -1.04
CA LEU A 166 -4.87 6.92 0.23
C LEU A 166 -5.87 7.57 1.19
N ILE A 167 -5.95 8.89 1.22
CA ILE A 167 -6.95 9.62 2.02
C ILE A 167 -8.37 9.40 1.46
N ALA A 168 -8.52 9.20 0.15
CA ALA A 168 -9.80 8.83 -0.46
C ALA A 168 -10.34 7.50 0.07
N ASN A 169 -9.47 6.56 0.46
CA ASN A 169 -9.88 5.27 1.03
C ASN A 169 -10.68 5.39 2.33
N ILE A 170 -10.49 6.48 3.07
CA ILE A 170 -11.14 6.74 4.37
C ILE A 170 -12.24 7.81 4.28
N GLY A 171 -12.73 8.09 3.06
CA GLY A 171 -13.83 9.04 2.84
C GLY A 171 -13.44 10.52 2.81
N LEU A 172 -12.15 10.83 2.78
CA LEU A 172 -11.61 12.20 2.74
C LEU A 172 -11.02 12.52 1.35
N ALA A 173 -11.67 12.06 0.29
CA ALA A 173 -11.24 12.30 -1.08
C ALA A 173 -11.17 13.79 -1.38
N GLN A 174 -10.12 14.23 -2.09
CA GLN A 174 -10.04 15.55 -2.68
C GLN A 174 -11.20 15.73 -3.66
N VAL A 175 -11.94 16.82 -3.53
CA VAL A 175 -13.05 17.19 -4.42
C VAL A 175 -12.58 18.29 -5.36
N ARG A 176 -12.75 18.09 -6.66
CA ARG A 176 -12.41 19.03 -7.71
C ARG A 176 -13.52 20.06 -7.93
N LYS A 177 -13.24 21.11 -8.73
CA LYS A 177 -14.21 22.19 -8.98
C LYS A 177 -15.48 21.74 -9.67
N ASP A 178 -15.40 20.70 -10.48
CA ASP A 178 -16.53 20.08 -11.18
C ASP A 178 -17.31 19.08 -10.33
N GLY A 179 -16.89 18.86 -9.08
CA GLY A 179 -17.50 17.91 -8.16
C GLY A 179 -16.92 16.49 -8.23
N THR A 180 -16.02 16.20 -9.17
CA THR A 180 -15.34 14.91 -9.22
C THR A 180 -14.44 14.72 -8.01
N GLN A 181 -14.25 13.47 -7.59
CA GLN A 181 -13.44 13.11 -6.43
C GLN A 181 -12.18 12.38 -6.83
N GLU A 182 -11.12 12.51 -6.03
CA GLU A 182 -9.93 11.73 -6.20
C GLU A 182 -10.26 10.23 -6.12
N PRO A 183 -9.91 9.43 -7.14
CA PRO A 183 -10.08 7.98 -7.09
C PRO A 183 -9.22 7.37 -5.99
N PRO A 184 -9.71 6.31 -5.31
CA PRO A 184 -8.94 5.62 -4.28
C PRO A 184 -7.77 4.81 -4.88
N ILE A 185 -6.77 4.49 -4.04
CA ILE A 185 -5.78 3.46 -4.31
C ILE A 185 -5.61 2.62 -3.05
N LEU A 186 -5.86 1.32 -3.14
CA LEU A 186 -5.68 0.45 -2.00
C LEU A 186 -4.28 -0.19 -2.01
N THR A 187 -3.75 -0.38 -0.81
CA THR A 187 -2.49 -1.09 -0.61
C THR A 187 -2.68 -2.24 0.37
N SER A 188 -2.02 -3.35 0.11
CA SER A 188 -2.07 -4.54 0.97
C SER A 188 -0.80 -5.36 0.82
N GLY A 189 -0.54 -6.26 1.76
CA GLY A 189 0.48 -7.29 1.60
C GLY A 189 0.03 -8.37 0.61
N ASP A 190 1.00 -9.18 0.14
CA ASP A 190 0.74 -10.34 -0.75
C ASP A 190 -0.12 -11.40 -0.06
N ASP A 191 -0.16 -11.39 1.28
CA ASP A 191 -1.04 -12.22 2.12
C ASP A 191 -2.53 -11.89 1.96
N LEU A 192 -2.89 -10.85 1.21
CA LEU A 192 -4.27 -10.58 0.81
C LEU A 192 -4.90 -11.78 0.05
N ASN A 193 -4.10 -12.52 -0.70
CA ASN A 193 -4.55 -13.73 -1.38
C ASN A 193 -5.05 -14.84 -0.44
N LEU A 194 -4.67 -14.76 0.85
CA LEU A 194 -5.13 -15.69 1.88
C LEU A 194 -6.43 -15.25 2.56
N LEU A 195 -6.90 -14.04 2.29
CA LEU A 195 -8.09 -13.47 2.93
C LEU A 195 -9.33 -14.33 2.70
N GLY A 196 -9.53 -14.86 1.49
CA GLY A 196 -10.64 -15.76 1.20
C GLY A 196 -10.62 -17.03 2.04
N SER A 197 -9.44 -17.64 2.24
CA SER A 197 -9.28 -18.81 3.10
C SER A 197 -9.51 -18.51 4.59
N PHE A 198 -9.11 -17.33 5.04
CA PHE A 198 -9.40 -16.86 6.40
C PHE A 198 -10.90 -16.62 6.62
N LEU A 199 -11.58 -16.05 5.63
CA LEU A 199 -13.02 -15.76 5.70
C LEU A 199 -13.87 -17.03 5.72
N GLY A 200 -13.52 -18.05 4.93
CA GLY A 200 -14.42 -19.18 4.67
C GLY A 200 -15.71 -18.68 4.02
N ASP A 201 -16.86 -18.92 4.67
CA ASP A 201 -18.19 -18.48 4.20
C ASP A 201 -18.61 -17.10 4.76
N ARG A 202 -17.74 -16.44 5.53
CA ARG A 202 -18.05 -15.12 6.13
C ARG A 202 -17.91 -14.02 5.09
N THR A 203 -18.83 -13.07 5.09
CA THR A 203 -18.81 -11.87 4.25
C THR A 203 -18.30 -10.62 4.96
N SER A 204 -17.98 -10.73 6.25
CA SER A 204 -17.37 -9.69 7.08
C SER A 204 -16.69 -10.33 8.30
N TYR A 205 -15.83 -9.58 8.97
CA TYR A 205 -15.14 -10.03 10.18
C TYR A 205 -14.66 -8.86 11.04
N THR A 206 -14.31 -9.16 12.28
CA THR A 206 -13.86 -8.21 13.30
C THR A 206 -12.37 -8.33 13.56
N ALA A 207 -11.81 -7.34 14.27
CA ALA A 207 -10.45 -7.42 14.78
C ALA A 207 -10.28 -8.58 15.79
N GLU A 208 -11.34 -8.93 16.54
CA GLU A 208 -11.36 -10.07 17.45
C GLU A 208 -11.19 -11.39 16.68
N ASP A 209 -11.91 -11.58 15.57
CA ASP A 209 -11.75 -12.75 14.69
C ASP A 209 -10.30 -12.92 14.21
N VAL A 210 -9.63 -11.81 13.89
CA VAL A 210 -8.21 -11.83 13.46
C VAL A 210 -7.31 -12.27 14.62
N ILE A 211 -7.52 -11.75 15.82
CA ILE A 211 -6.73 -12.12 17.00
C ILE A 211 -6.92 -13.60 17.32
N GLU A 212 -8.15 -14.09 17.34
CA GLU A 212 -8.46 -15.50 17.58
C GLU A 212 -7.78 -16.41 16.56
N TYR A 213 -7.86 -16.04 15.26
CA TYR A 213 -7.20 -16.78 14.18
C TYR A 213 -5.68 -16.84 14.35
N LEU A 214 -5.03 -15.71 14.66
CA LEU A 214 -3.57 -15.65 14.82
C LEU A 214 -3.08 -16.40 16.07
N LEU A 215 -3.91 -16.51 17.10
CA LEU A 215 -3.60 -17.19 18.35
C LEU A 215 -4.06 -18.66 18.37
N ALA A 216 -4.74 -19.12 17.32
CA ALA A 216 -5.20 -20.51 17.23
C ALA A 216 -4.00 -21.47 17.33
N PRO A 217 -4.14 -22.58 18.06
CA PRO A 217 -3.13 -23.62 18.10
C PRO A 217 -2.94 -24.24 16.71
N VAL A 218 -1.69 -24.57 16.38
CA VAL A 218 -1.28 -25.19 15.10
C VAL A 218 -1.06 -26.68 15.33
#